data_ce3423a00e6b93b14dbf75d459e125db
#
_entry.id   ce3423a00e6b93b14dbf75d459e125db
#
_cell.length_a   1.000
_cell.length_b   1.000
_cell.length_c   1.000
_cell.angle_alpha   90.00
_cell.angle_beta   90.00
_cell.angle_gamma   90.00
#
_symmetry.space_group_name_H-M   'P 1'
#
loop_
_entity.id
_entity.type
_entity.pdbx_description
1 polymer ?
#
loop_
_entity_poly.entity_id
_entity_poly.type
_entity_poly.pdbx_seq_one_letter_code
_entity_poly.pdbx_strand_id
1 'polypeptide(L)'
;MPKTVAIVGASNDRHKFGNKALRAFQSEGHTVIPINPHEAQVEGLKAYASVLDVPGPIDMATVYVQPEIATRLLDEFERKQIPEIWINPGAEDDALMEEAARRGLNLIYACSIVGIGRSPMQFP
;
A
#
# COMPACT_ATOMS: atom_id res chain seq x y z
N MET A 1 1.40 1.34 18.42
CA MET A 1 0.11 2.02 18.16
C MET A 1 -0.48 1.56 16.84
N PRO A 2 -1.75 1.18 16.80
CA PRO A 2 -2.39 0.80 15.54
C PRO A 2 -2.43 1.99 14.58
N LYS A 3 -2.27 1.69 13.30
CA LYS A 3 -2.33 2.68 12.23
C LYS A 3 -3.45 2.34 11.27
N THR A 4 -3.87 3.32 10.49
CA THR A 4 -4.72 3.10 9.32
C THR A 4 -3.80 2.92 8.11
N VAL A 5 -3.81 1.73 7.53
CA VAL A 5 -2.86 1.33 6.49
C VAL A 5 -3.62 1.04 5.19
N ALA A 6 -3.30 1.79 4.14
CA ALA A 6 -3.83 1.53 2.81
C ALA A 6 -2.96 0.48 2.12
N ILE A 7 -3.59 -0.61 1.67
CA ILE A 7 -2.92 -1.66 0.92
C ILE A 7 -3.19 -1.39 -0.56
N VAL A 8 -2.25 -0.73 -1.23
CA VAL A 8 -2.40 -0.31 -2.62
C VAL A 8 -2.01 -1.47 -3.54
N GLY A 9 -2.95 -1.96 -4.31
CA GLY A 9 -2.78 -3.20 -5.07
C GLY A 9 -3.24 -4.42 -4.28
N ALA A 10 -4.15 -4.23 -3.32
CA ALA A 10 -4.76 -5.33 -2.58
C ALA A 10 -5.50 -6.26 -3.54
N SER A 11 -5.48 -7.55 -3.25
CA SER A 11 -6.05 -8.57 -4.13
C SER A 11 -6.74 -9.66 -3.32
N ASN A 12 -7.78 -10.26 -3.91
CA ASN A 12 -8.40 -11.45 -3.34
C ASN A 12 -7.57 -12.72 -3.59
N ASP A 13 -6.59 -12.66 -4.49
CA ASP A 13 -5.67 -13.75 -4.72
C ASP A 13 -4.68 -13.84 -3.56
N ARG A 14 -4.84 -14.86 -2.73
CA ARG A 14 -4.08 -15.01 -1.48
C ARG A 14 -2.60 -15.30 -1.71
N HIS A 15 -2.20 -15.64 -2.93
CA HIS A 15 -0.79 -15.85 -3.26
C HIS A 15 -0.07 -14.55 -3.62
N LYS A 16 -0.80 -13.47 -3.89
CA LYS A 16 -0.19 -12.18 -4.21
C LYS A 16 0.22 -11.45 -2.94
N PHE A 17 1.33 -10.70 -3.05
CA PHE A 17 1.87 -9.96 -1.91
C PHE A 17 0.90 -8.91 -1.37
N GLY A 18 0.08 -8.30 -2.23
CA GLY A 18 -0.93 -7.36 -1.76
C GLY A 18 -1.94 -7.98 -0.79
N ASN A 19 -2.31 -9.25 -1.02
CA ASN A 19 -3.17 -9.97 -0.09
C ASN A 19 -2.41 -10.34 1.19
N LYS A 20 -1.18 -10.86 1.04
CA LYS A 20 -0.35 -11.25 2.19
C LYS A 20 -0.12 -10.06 3.11
N ALA A 21 0.14 -8.88 2.53
CA ALA A 21 0.33 -7.65 3.31
C ALA A 21 -0.92 -7.28 4.08
N LEU A 22 -2.10 -7.36 3.45
CA LEU A 22 -3.35 -7.07 4.13
C LEU A 22 -3.50 -7.92 5.37
N ARG A 23 -3.29 -9.24 5.22
CA ARG A 23 -3.40 -10.17 6.34
C ARG A 23 -2.34 -9.94 7.41
N ALA A 24 -1.11 -9.60 6.98
CA ALA A 24 0.00 -9.34 7.90
C ALA A 24 -0.28 -8.10 8.77
N PHE A 25 -0.65 -6.99 8.15
CA PHE A 25 -0.96 -5.77 8.89
C PHE A 25 -2.18 -5.95 9.79
N GLN A 26 -3.20 -6.68 9.30
CA GLN A 26 -4.39 -6.97 10.09
C GLN A 26 -4.03 -7.80 11.32
N SER A 27 -3.13 -8.77 11.18
CA SER A 27 -2.70 -9.62 12.30
C SER A 27 -1.96 -8.83 13.38
N GLU A 28 -1.39 -7.68 13.04
CA GLU A 28 -0.70 -6.80 13.99
C GLU A 28 -1.62 -5.74 14.58
N GLY A 29 -2.92 -5.83 14.32
CA GLY A 29 -3.92 -4.96 14.94
C GLY A 29 -4.15 -3.65 14.21
N HIS A 30 -3.57 -3.46 13.03
CA HIS A 30 -3.82 -2.24 12.24
C HIS A 30 -5.16 -2.29 11.54
N THR A 31 -5.74 -1.11 11.28
CA THR A 31 -6.89 -0.99 10.41
C THR A 31 -6.40 -1.01 8.97
N VAL A 32 -6.80 -2.02 8.20
CA VAL A 32 -6.35 -2.16 6.82
C VAL A 32 -7.45 -1.73 5.87
N ILE A 33 -7.08 -0.96 4.84
CA ILE A 33 -8.00 -0.45 3.82
C ILE A 33 -7.51 -0.92 2.46
N PRO A 34 -8.24 -1.86 1.81
CA PRO A 34 -7.84 -2.30 0.48
C PRO A 34 -8.07 -1.22 -0.56
N ILE A 35 -7.07 -0.99 -1.41
CA ILE A 35 -7.18 -0.07 -2.55
C ILE A 35 -7.02 -0.90 -3.82
N ASN A 36 -8.10 -1.01 -4.59
CA ASN A 36 -8.11 -1.73 -5.87
C ASN A 36 -9.26 -1.20 -6.71
N PRO A 37 -9.01 -0.63 -7.92
CA PRO A 37 -10.09 -0.07 -8.74
C PRO A 37 -11.00 -1.11 -9.38
N HIS A 38 -10.63 -2.39 -9.32
CA HIS A 38 -11.37 -3.47 -9.99
C HIS A 38 -12.15 -4.37 -9.01
N GLU A 39 -12.01 -4.17 -7.70
CA GLU A 39 -12.64 -5.01 -6.69
C GLU A 39 -13.52 -4.17 -5.78
N ALA A 40 -14.74 -4.67 -5.49
CA ALA A 40 -15.63 -4.02 -4.52
C ALA A 40 -15.23 -4.37 -3.09
N GLN A 41 -14.67 -5.57 -2.90
CA GLN A 41 -14.25 -6.08 -1.59
C GLN A 41 -12.97 -6.91 -1.75
N VAL A 42 -12.12 -6.86 -0.73
CA VAL A 42 -10.94 -7.72 -0.63
C VAL A 42 -10.95 -8.32 0.77
N GLU A 43 -10.89 -9.64 0.88
CA GLU A 43 -10.95 -10.37 2.16
C GLU A 43 -12.14 -9.92 3.00
N GLY A 44 -13.29 -9.67 2.36
CA GLY A 44 -14.51 -9.23 3.03
C GLY A 44 -14.55 -7.77 3.45
N LEU A 45 -13.48 -7.02 3.21
CA LEU A 45 -13.40 -5.60 3.54
C LEU A 45 -13.73 -4.76 2.32
N LYS A 46 -14.43 -3.64 2.54
CA LYS A 46 -14.73 -2.71 1.45
C LYS A 46 -13.44 -2.20 0.82
N ALA A 47 -13.34 -2.32 -0.49
CA ALA A 47 -12.21 -1.78 -1.25
C ALA A 47 -12.59 -0.43 -1.85
N TYR A 48 -11.59 0.45 -1.95
CA TYR A 48 -11.75 1.76 -2.58
C TYR A 48 -10.91 1.82 -3.84
N ALA A 49 -11.38 2.53 -4.85
CA ALA A 49 -10.64 2.66 -6.10
C ALA A 49 -9.36 3.49 -5.93
N SER A 50 -9.38 4.46 -5.01
CA SER A 50 -8.29 5.38 -4.78
C SER A 50 -8.20 5.71 -3.29
N VAL A 51 -6.98 6.03 -2.82
CA VAL A 51 -6.80 6.52 -1.44
C VAL A 51 -7.60 7.79 -1.20
N LEU A 52 -7.88 8.57 -2.26
CA LEU A 52 -8.65 9.80 -2.14
C LEU A 52 -10.12 9.55 -1.80
N ASP A 53 -10.63 8.34 -2.07
CA ASP A 53 -12.02 7.97 -1.77
C ASP A 53 -12.22 7.53 -0.32
N VAL A 54 -11.13 7.29 0.39
CA VAL A 54 -11.18 6.80 1.77
C VAL A 54 -11.57 7.94 2.71
N PRO A 55 -12.64 7.79 3.52
CA PRO A 55 -12.97 8.82 4.51
C PRO A 55 -11.95 8.79 5.64
N GLY A 56 -11.52 9.99 6.07
CA GLY A 56 -10.56 10.13 7.16
C GLY A 56 -9.10 9.94 6.73
N PRO A 57 -8.18 10.17 7.65
CA PRO A 57 -6.75 10.14 7.35
C PRO A 57 -6.22 8.71 7.19
N ILE A 58 -5.17 8.59 6.39
CA ILE A 58 -4.41 7.36 6.23
C ILE A 58 -3.00 7.60 6.77
N ASP A 59 -2.54 6.73 7.68
CA ASP A 59 -1.24 6.89 8.33
C ASP A 59 -0.10 6.33 7.48
N MET A 60 -0.39 5.31 6.69
CA MET A 60 0.62 4.60 5.93
C MET A 60 0.01 4.00 4.67
N ALA A 61 0.74 4.05 3.56
CA ALA A 61 0.40 3.31 2.35
C ALA A 61 1.51 2.31 2.06
N THR A 62 1.14 1.08 1.70
CA THR A 62 2.09 0.08 1.24
C THR A 62 1.69 -0.34 -0.17
N VAL A 63 2.63 -0.22 -1.12
CA VAL A 63 2.34 -0.22 -2.55
C VAL A 63 2.85 -1.51 -3.21
N TYR A 64 1.93 -2.20 -3.91
CA TYR A 64 2.17 -3.49 -4.57
C TYR A 64 1.75 -3.48 -6.05
N VAL A 65 1.69 -2.30 -6.67
CA VAL A 65 1.37 -2.17 -8.09
C VAL A 65 2.64 -2.02 -8.92
N GLN A 66 2.51 -2.15 -10.25
CA GLN A 66 3.66 -1.98 -11.14
C GLN A 66 4.17 -0.54 -11.11
N PRO A 67 5.47 -0.32 -11.43
CA PRO A 67 6.10 1.01 -11.27
C PRO A 67 5.40 2.14 -12.00
N GLU A 68 4.95 1.94 -13.23
CA GLU A 68 4.26 3.00 -13.97
C GLU A 68 2.93 3.38 -13.33
N ILE A 69 2.23 2.41 -12.69
CA ILE A 69 1.01 2.69 -11.96
C ILE A 69 1.35 3.42 -10.66
N ALA A 70 2.37 2.95 -9.94
CA ALA A 70 2.82 3.58 -8.69
C ALA A 70 3.20 5.04 -8.93
N THR A 71 3.90 5.33 -10.02
CA THR A 71 4.30 6.70 -10.36
C THR A 71 3.08 7.60 -10.52
N ARG A 72 2.04 7.12 -11.18
CA ARG A 72 0.81 7.90 -11.36
C ARG A 72 0.06 8.11 -10.05
N LEU A 73 0.23 7.23 -9.07
CA LEU A 73 -0.45 7.33 -7.78
C LEU A 73 0.24 8.29 -6.82
N LEU A 74 1.46 8.74 -7.10
CA LEU A 74 2.18 9.66 -6.21
C LEU A 74 1.41 10.94 -5.96
N ASP A 75 0.72 11.46 -6.97
CA ASP A 75 -0.11 12.65 -6.82
C ASP A 75 -1.23 12.42 -5.80
N GLU A 76 -1.87 11.25 -5.85
CA GLU A 76 -2.95 10.92 -4.91
C GLU A 76 -2.41 10.80 -3.50
N PHE A 77 -1.24 10.16 -3.32
CA PHE A 77 -0.63 10.02 -2.00
C PHE A 77 -0.27 11.39 -1.42
N GLU A 78 0.24 12.28 -2.25
CA GLU A 78 0.60 13.64 -1.83
C GLU A 78 -0.65 14.43 -1.43
N ARG A 79 -1.70 14.37 -2.24
CA ARG A 79 -2.96 15.08 -1.97
C ARG A 79 -3.66 14.52 -0.73
N LYS A 80 -3.57 13.23 -0.48
CA LYS A 80 -4.12 12.60 0.72
C LYS A 80 -3.26 12.86 1.95
N GLN A 81 -2.06 13.39 1.77
CA GLN A 81 -1.11 13.71 2.85
C GLN A 81 -0.76 12.48 3.69
N ILE A 82 -0.44 11.37 3.01
CA ILE A 82 -0.04 10.15 3.67
C ILE A 82 1.43 10.29 4.12
N PRO A 83 1.70 10.23 5.43
CA PRO A 83 3.05 10.54 5.93
C PRO A 83 4.07 9.44 5.71
N GLU A 84 3.63 8.19 5.53
CA GLU A 84 4.54 7.06 5.41
C GLU A 84 4.10 6.21 4.22
N ILE A 85 5.00 6.06 3.23
CA ILE A 85 4.69 5.35 1.98
C ILE A 85 5.81 4.35 1.71
N TRP A 86 5.45 3.07 1.67
CA TRP A 86 6.36 1.98 1.39
C TRP A 86 6.16 1.50 -0.04
N ILE A 87 7.25 1.55 -0.83
CA ILE A 87 7.28 1.00 -2.19
C ILE A 87 7.95 -0.36 -2.08
N ASN A 88 7.15 -1.41 -2.20
CA ASN A 88 7.64 -2.78 -2.01
C ASN A 88 8.44 -3.27 -3.22
N PRO A 89 9.30 -4.30 -3.04
CA PRO A 89 10.10 -4.81 -4.16
C PRO A 89 9.23 -5.17 -5.37
N GLY A 90 9.61 -4.67 -6.54
CA GLY A 90 8.87 -4.83 -7.78
C GLY A 90 7.98 -3.65 -8.15
N ALA A 91 7.76 -2.71 -7.22
CA ALA A 91 6.95 -1.51 -7.49
C ALA A 91 7.81 -0.28 -7.80
N GLU A 92 9.15 -0.38 -7.66
CA GLU A 92 10.07 0.73 -7.91
C GLU A 92 10.71 0.64 -9.29
N ASP A 93 11.02 1.82 -9.83
CA ASP A 93 11.94 1.99 -10.96
C ASP A 93 12.52 3.40 -10.88
N ASP A 94 13.45 3.72 -11.80
CA ASP A 94 14.12 5.03 -11.79
C ASP A 94 13.14 6.17 -11.99
N ALA A 95 12.13 5.99 -12.84
CA ALA A 95 11.14 7.04 -13.11
C ALA A 95 10.33 7.37 -11.86
N LEU A 96 9.92 6.36 -11.10
CA LEU A 96 9.22 6.54 -9.83
C LEU A 96 10.09 7.32 -8.84
N MET A 97 11.34 6.90 -8.71
CA MET A 97 12.26 7.52 -7.75
C MET A 97 12.53 8.97 -8.08
N GLU A 98 12.68 9.29 -9.37
CA GLU A 98 12.90 10.66 -9.84
C GLU A 98 11.66 11.53 -9.59
N GLU A 99 10.47 11.01 -9.86
CA GLU A 99 9.23 11.76 -9.66
C GLU A 99 9.00 12.02 -8.17
N ALA A 100 9.24 11.04 -7.32
CA ALA A 100 9.12 11.19 -5.88
C ALA A 100 10.07 12.27 -5.36
N ALA A 101 11.30 12.28 -5.86
CA ALA A 101 12.29 13.30 -5.48
C ALA A 101 11.84 14.70 -5.89
N ARG A 102 11.30 14.83 -7.11
CA ARG A 102 10.79 16.13 -7.58
C ARG A 102 9.65 16.65 -6.72
N ARG A 103 8.83 15.75 -6.18
CA ARG A 103 7.68 16.13 -5.33
C ARG A 103 8.07 16.30 -3.87
N GLY A 104 9.31 15.99 -3.52
CA GLY A 104 9.75 16.05 -2.13
C GLY A 104 9.13 14.97 -1.25
N LEU A 105 8.71 13.85 -1.85
CA LEU A 105 8.14 12.73 -1.11
C LEU A 105 9.22 11.80 -0.62
N ASN A 106 9.15 11.43 0.65
CA ASN A 106 10.07 10.47 1.26
C ASN A 106 9.45 9.08 1.19
N LEU A 107 9.88 8.29 0.21
CA LEU A 107 9.41 6.92 0.05
C LEU A 107 10.38 5.94 0.70
N ILE A 108 9.84 4.87 1.28
CA ILE A 108 10.64 3.79 1.85
C ILE A 108 10.63 2.64 0.83
N TYR A 109 11.79 2.29 0.30
CA TYR A 109 11.93 1.26 -0.73
C TYR A 109 12.34 -0.05 -0.06
N ALA A 110 11.34 -0.81 0.42
CA ALA A 110 11.60 -2.05 1.14
C ALA A 110 10.30 -2.84 1.29
N CYS A 111 10.42 -4.11 1.70
CA CYS A 111 9.26 -4.96 1.99
C CYS A 111 8.64 -4.56 3.32
N SER A 112 7.40 -4.07 3.29
CA SER A 112 6.71 -3.60 4.49
C SER A 112 6.34 -4.74 5.43
N ILE A 113 6.10 -5.95 4.92
CA ILE A 113 5.79 -7.12 5.75
C ILE A 113 6.99 -7.43 6.65
N VAL A 114 8.19 -7.41 6.08
CA VAL A 114 9.42 -7.59 6.86
C VAL A 114 9.61 -6.42 7.82
N GLY A 115 9.25 -5.22 7.38
CA GLY A 115 9.37 -4.01 8.19
C GLY A 115 8.57 -4.05 9.48
N ILE A 116 7.45 -4.79 9.51
CA ILE A 116 6.65 -4.97 10.73
C ILE A 116 7.02 -6.24 11.49
N GLY A 117 8.14 -6.88 11.14
CA GLY A 117 8.64 -8.04 11.87
C GLY A 117 7.99 -9.36 11.48
N ARG A 118 7.35 -9.43 10.32
CA ARG A 118 6.69 -10.65 9.82
C ARG A 118 7.35 -11.11 8.53
N SER A 119 6.96 -12.27 8.07
CA SER A 119 7.45 -12.83 6.81
C SER A 119 6.27 -13.14 5.90
N PRO A 120 6.38 -12.90 4.57
CA PRO A 120 5.33 -13.31 3.64
C PRO A 120 5.01 -14.81 3.70
N MET A 121 5.98 -15.64 4.12
CA MET A 121 5.78 -17.08 4.25
C MET A 121 4.81 -17.45 5.38
N GLN A 122 4.56 -16.54 6.33
CA GLN A 122 3.59 -16.75 7.40
C GLN A 122 2.15 -16.62 6.91
N PHE A 123 1.96 -16.11 5.68
CA PHE A 123 0.65 -15.85 5.10
C PHE A 123 0.51 -16.57 3.75
N PRO A 124 0.51 -17.92 3.75
CA PRO A 124 0.44 -18.68 2.52
C PRO A 124 -0.87 -18.49 1.76
#